data_516137e8ba72eaff2309410294f9e821
#
_entry.id   516137e8ba72eaff2309410294f9e821
#
_cell.length_a   1.000
_cell.length_b   1.000
_cell.length_c   1.000
_cell.angle_alpha   90.00
_cell.angle_beta   90.00
_cell.angle_gamma   90.00
#
_symmetry.space_group_name_H-M   'P 1'
#
loop_
_entity.id
_entity.type
_entity.pdbx_description
1 polymer ?
#
loop_
_entity_poly.entity_id
_entity_poly.type
_entity_poly.pdbx_seq_one_letter_code
_entity_poly.pdbx_strand_id
1 'polypeptide(L)'
;RDDVESRGLGDVYKRQGFTAFKDIRGSLRRASSGASLSLRDLIDIGQMLYQVRIISDWYKSVEEKDTTLCELFSSLSPNNFLEDKIKNSILSEDEISDMASHELADIRRKIAQAGVKIRESLDKLVRNSEVQKSLQENIVTIRDGRYVLPVKAEHKGSVPGLVHATSATGSTYFIEPMSVVEANNDIKILKSREKEEIERIIAELSGDCSYCAESLSADYETCAELDLYFAKANLGAKMRGCIPAISDDGITDLKKARHPLIAADKVVPVDIKLGEDYQALIVTGPNTGGKTVILKTTGLLTAMAMCGLMIPASDGSRVSVFEHILVNIGDQQSIEQSLSTFSSHMSSVVQILEAADDRSLILLDELGSGTDPVEGAALAVSIIEDMIAKGAKLLVTTHYQELKLFAIETKGIENASCEFDTATMQPTYRLIIGSPGKSNAFSISSKLGVPQGIIDRAMSLVSSENQRFEEVVANLEKARIDLENQNKELTKLKNEQAEKTAQLEKELDELNEKKAGELEKARVQAMRIVESCRMQSDELLSQLEDLSLIHISEPTRLDVI
;
A
#
# COMPACT_ATOMS: atom_id res chain seq x y z
N ARG A 1 5.13 8.82 16.66
CA ARG A 1 5.37 9.80 15.57
C ARG A 1 5.02 9.18 14.22
N ASP A 2 5.41 7.93 13.95
CA ASP A 2 5.18 7.24 12.66
C ASP A 2 3.69 6.94 12.36
N ASP A 3 2.85 6.87 13.39
CA ASP A 3 1.40 6.59 13.26
C ASP A 3 0.62 7.82 12.73
N VAL A 4 1.19 9.03 12.83
CA VAL A 4 0.58 10.27 12.34
C VAL A 4 0.94 10.52 10.87
N GLU A 5 2.16 10.19 10.44
CA GLU A 5 2.60 10.35 9.05
C GLU A 5 1.90 9.36 8.12
N SER A 6 1.78 8.08 8.52
CA SER A 6 1.04 7.08 7.74
C SER A 6 -0.47 7.37 7.67
N ARG A 7 -1.06 7.96 8.71
CA ARG A 7 -2.46 8.42 8.71
C ARG A 7 -2.67 9.64 7.82
N GLY A 8 -1.71 10.57 7.78
CA GLY A 8 -1.78 11.75 6.90
C GLY A 8 -1.82 11.38 5.42
N LEU A 9 -0.94 10.48 4.97
CA LEU A 9 -0.88 9.99 3.60
C LEU A 9 -2.13 9.15 3.23
N GLY A 10 -2.61 8.30 4.14
CA GLY A 10 -3.81 7.48 3.92
C GLY A 10 -5.12 8.31 3.84
N ASP A 11 -5.22 9.42 4.56
CA ASP A 11 -6.39 10.32 4.53
C ASP A 11 -6.41 11.20 3.27
N VAL A 12 -5.26 11.56 2.72
CA VAL A 12 -5.15 12.27 1.44
C VAL A 12 -5.63 11.39 0.29
N TYR A 13 -5.26 10.12 0.28
CA TYR A 13 -5.73 9.17 -0.74
C TYR A 13 -7.23 8.86 -0.62
N LYS A 14 -7.82 8.92 0.58
CA LYS A 14 -9.27 8.74 0.79
C LYS A 14 -10.10 9.97 0.46
N ARG A 15 -9.53 11.19 0.52
CA ARG A 15 -10.28 12.44 0.31
C ARG A 15 -10.15 13.03 -1.08
N GLN A 16 -9.04 12.81 -1.80
CA GLN A 16 -8.80 13.30 -3.17
C GLN A 16 -7.75 12.41 -3.86
N GLY A 17 -8.06 11.12 -4.01
CA GLY A 17 -7.12 10.16 -4.59
C GLY A 17 -6.66 10.54 -5.99
N PHE A 18 -5.49 10.03 -6.37
CA PHE A 18 -5.13 9.95 -7.78
C PHE A 18 -6.31 9.33 -8.52
N THR A 19 -7.05 10.12 -9.32
CA THR A 19 -8.02 9.54 -10.24
C THR A 19 -7.23 8.85 -11.34
N ALA A 20 -7.74 7.71 -11.80
CA ALA A 20 -7.08 6.97 -12.86
C ALA A 20 -6.88 7.88 -14.08
N PHE A 21 -5.64 8.08 -14.50
CA PHE A 21 -5.26 8.78 -15.72
C PHE A 21 -4.63 7.79 -16.70
N LYS A 22 -4.78 8.08 -17.99
CA LYS A 22 -4.28 7.21 -19.06
C LYS A 22 -2.91 7.67 -19.54
N ASP A 23 -2.19 6.77 -20.21
CA ASP A 23 -0.94 7.11 -20.87
C ASP A 23 -1.21 7.99 -22.09
N ILE A 24 -0.86 9.27 -21.98
CA ILE A 24 -1.06 10.30 -23.01
C ILE A 24 0.12 10.44 -23.98
N ARG A 25 1.27 9.78 -23.72
CA ARG A 25 2.50 9.95 -24.50
C ARG A 25 2.33 9.57 -25.97
N GLY A 26 1.48 8.58 -26.26
CA GLY A 26 1.13 8.20 -27.63
C GLY A 26 0.38 9.31 -28.37
N SER A 27 -0.56 9.97 -27.71
CA SER A 27 -1.33 11.09 -28.24
C SER A 27 -0.45 12.33 -28.44
N LEU A 28 0.42 12.64 -27.48
CA LEU A 28 1.38 13.75 -27.58
C LEU A 28 2.36 13.58 -28.76
N ARG A 29 2.86 12.36 -28.99
CA ARG A 29 3.73 12.06 -30.14
C ARG A 29 3.00 12.29 -31.48
N ARG A 30 1.72 11.90 -31.57
CA ARG A 30 0.91 12.18 -32.76
C ARG A 30 0.71 13.69 -32.97
N ALA A 31 0.38 14.43 -31.93
CA ALA A 31 0.26 15.88 -31.96
C ALA A 31 1.57 16.55 -32.40
N SER A 32 2.72 16.15 -31.87
CA SER A 32 4.05 16.65 -32.24
C SER A 32 4.42 16.35 -33.69
N SER A 33 3.83 15.29 -34.28
CA SER A 33 3.98 15.00 -35.72
C SER A 33 3.01 15.79 -36.60
N GLY A 34 2.24 16.73 -36.05
CA GLY A 34 1.29 17.57 -36.78
C GLY A 34 -0.07 16.89 -37.03
N ALA A 35 -0.38 15.77 -36.42
CA ALA A 35 -1.67 15.11 -36.54
C ALA A 35 -2.69 15.72 -35.56
N SER A 36 -3.93 15.90 -36.04
CA SER A 36 -5.06 16.28 -35.17
C SER A 36 -5.41 15.12 -34.21
N LEU A 37 -5.63 15.43 -32.94
CA LEU A 37 -6.03 14.49 -31.90
C LEU A 37 -7.54 14.22 -31.98
N SER A 38 -7.98 13.06 -31.47
CA SER A 38 -9.41 12.82 -31.25
C SER A 38 -9.90 13.57 -30.00
N LEU A 39 -11.23 13.79 -29.90
CA LEU A 39 -11.82 14.39 -28.69
C LEU A 39 -11.48 13.58 -27.44
N ARG A 40 -11.43 12.25 -27.53
CA ARG A 40 -11.01 11.37 -26.45
C ARG A 40 -9.56 11.59 -26.02
N ASP A 41 -8.63 11.73 -26.98
CA ASP A 41 -7.23 12.03 -26.65
C ASP A 41 -7.10 13.36 -25.89
N LEU A 42 -7.86 14.39 -26.34
CA LEU A 42 -7.87 15.70 -25.70
C LEU A 42 -8.49 15.66 -24.29
N ILE A 43 -9.55 14.87 -24.08
CA ILE A 43 -10.14 14.64 -22.75
C ILE A 43 -9.12 13.95 -21.83
N ASP A 44 -8.44 12.90 -22.29
CA ASP A 44 -7.43 12.19 -21.52
C ASP A 44 -6.26 13.13 -21.13
N ILE A 45 -5.82 14.03 -22.03
CA ILE A 45 -4.83 15.08 -21.74
C ILE A 45 -5.38 16.09 -20.72
N GLY A 46 -6.63 16.53 -20.87
CA GLY A 46 -7.29 17.44 -19.92
C GLY A 46 -7.39 16.84 -18.51
N GLN A 47 -7.69 15.54 -18.40
CA GLN A 47 -7.68 14.82 -17.12
C GLN A 47 -6.29 14.76 -16.51
N MET A 48 -5.25 14.55 -17.32
CA MET A 48 -3.88 14.55 -16.84
C MET A 48 -3.47 15.92 -16.30
N LEU A 49 -3.76 17.01 -17.03
CA LEU A 49 -3.53 18.38 -16.56
C LEU A 49 -4.22 18.68 -15.22
N TYR A 50 -5.47 18.27 -15.10
CA TYR A 50 -6.23 18.36 -13.85
C TYR A 50 -5.52 17.64 -12.70
N GLN A 51 -5.00 16.42 -12.91
CA GLN A 51 -4.26 15.67 -11.90
C GLN A 51 -2.98 16.38 -11.47
N VAL A 52 -2.19 16.85 -12.44
CA VAL A 52 -0.95 17.63 -12.19
C VAL A 52 -1.26 18.83 -11.29
N ARG A 53 -2.32 19.59 -11.61
CA ARG A 53 -2.73 20.74 -10.82
C ARG A 53 -3.13 20.35 -9.40
N ILE A 54 -4.00 19.35 -9.24
CA ILE A 54 -4.46 18.90 -7.92
C ILE A 54 -3.30 18.44 -7.04
N ILE A 55 -2.36 17.66 -7.59
CA ILE A 55 -1.18 17.18 -6.85
C ILE A 55 -0.28 18.36 -6.47
N SER A 56 -0.02 19.28 -7.40
CA SER A 56 0.80 20.47 -7.15
C SER A 56 0.18 21.38 -6.08
N ASP A 57 -1.13 21.63 -6.14
CA ASP A 57 -1.83 22.47 -5.18
C ASP A 57 -1.92 21.82 -3.80
N TRP A 58 -2.11 20.49 -3.75
CA TRP A 58 -2.03 19.74 -2.51
C TRP A 58 -0.63 19.87 -1.87
N TYR A 59 0.43 19.65 -2.63
CA TYR A 59 1.79 19.75 -2.12
C TYR A 59 2.14 21.15 -1.59
N LYS A 60 1.61 22.22 -2.24
CA LYS A 60 1.77 23.60 -1.74
C LYS A 60 1.12 23.80 -0.37
N SER A 61 0.06 23.08 -0.07
CA SER A 61 -0.69 23.18 1.21
C SER A 61 -0.06 22.36 2.35
N VAL A 62 0.91 21.49 2.08
CA VAL A 62 1.59 20.67 3.09
C VAL A 62 2.60 21.53 3.85
N GLU A 63 2.53 21.53 5.19
CA GLU A 63 3.40 22.31 6.07
C GLU A 63 4.81 21.71 6.17
N GLU A 64 4.92 20.40 6.29
CA GLU A 64 6.20 19.67 6.34
C GLU A 64 6.60 19.21 4.94
N LYS A 65 7.56 19.89 4.32
CA LYS A 65 8.08 19.60 2.97
C LYS A 65 9.39 18.82 2.94
N ASP A 66 9.87 18.40 4.10
CA ASP A 66 11.14 17.65 4.21
C ASP A 66 10.92 16.17 3.91
N THR A 67 10.68 15.87 2.64
CA THR A 67 10.52 14.50 2.14
C THR A 67 11.48 14.25 0.97
N THR A 68 11.88 12.99 0.77
CA THR A 68 12.69 12.58 -0.39
C THR A 68 11.97 12.76 -1.72
N LEU A 69 10.64 12.98 -1.70
CA LEU A 69 9.79 13.18 -2.88
C LEU A 69 9.64 14.65 -3.28
N CYS A 70 10.26 15.60 -2.55
CA CYS A 70 10.10 17.03 -2.82
C CYS A 70 10.54 17.44 -4.23
N GLU A 71 11.56 16.80 -4.78
CA GLU A 71 12.02 17.04 -6.16
C GLU A 71 10.95 16.64 -7.18
N LEU A 72 10.30 15.49 -7.01
CA LEU A 72 9.21 15.02 -7.88
C LEU A 72 8.00 15.97 -7.84
N PHE A 73 7.57 16.39 -6.66
CA PHE A 73 6.47 17.35 -6.55
C PHE A 73 6.82 18.71 -7.15
N SER A 74 8.06 19.14 -7.02
CA SER A 74 8.54 20.43 -7.51
C SER A 74 8.74 20.45 -9.04
N SER A 75 8.95 19.30 -9.66
CA SER A 75 9.10 19.17 -11.12
C SER A 75 7.78 19.26 -11.87
N LEU A 76 6.62 19.09 -11.19
CA LEU A 76 5.32 19.20 -11.80
C LEU A 76 5.05 20.63 -12.31
N SER A 77 4.56 20.73 -13.54
CA SER A 77 4.33 21.99 -14.26
C SER A 77 2.85 22.20 -14.61
N PRO A 78 1.98 22.61 -13.66
CA PRO A 78 0.56 22.83 -13.92
C PRO A 78 0.32 23.84 -15.05
N ASN A 79 -0.48 23.49 -16.04
CA ASN A 79 -0.88 24.37 -17.12
C ASN A 79 -2.39 24.61 -17.10
N ASN A 80 -2.81 25.54 -16.24
CA ASN A 80 -4.23 25.87 -16.04
C ASN A 80 -4.88 26.40 -17.32
N PHE A 81 -4.13 27.14 -18.15
CA PHE A 81 -4.66 27.70 -19.40
C PHE A 81 -5.10 26.60 -20.36
N LEU A 82 -4.25 25.61 -20.61
CA LEU A 82 -4.57 24.49 -21.48
C LEU A 82 -5.65 23.58 -20.87
N GLU A 83 -5.62 23.33 -19.55
CA GLU A 83 -6.67 22.58 -18.83
C GLU A 83 -8.05 23.23 -19.05
N ASP A 84 -8.17 24.54 -18.77
CA ASP A 84 -9.42 25.26 -18.89
C ASP A 84 -9.88 25.33 -20.35
N LYS A 85 -8.96 25.54 -21.31
CA LYS A 85 -9.27 25.59 -22.73
C LYS A 85 -9.86 24.27 -23.22
N ILE A 86 -9.26 23.14 -22.86
CA ILE A 86 -9.78 21.80 -23.21
C ILE A 86 -11.14 21.58 -22.55
N LYS A 87 -11.24 21.81 -21.24
CA LYS A 87 -12.46 21.59 -20.46
C LYS A 87 -13.65 22.41 -20.96
N ASN A 88 -13.41 23.66 -21.33
CA ASN A 88 -14.47 24.55 -21.85
C ASN A 88 -14.84 24.22 -23.29
N SER A 89 -13.94 23.63 -24.07
CA SER A 89 -14.15 23.30 -25.47
C SER A 89 -14.81 21.95 -25.70
N ILE A 90 -14.61 20.96 -24.82
CA ILE A 90 -15.07 19.59 -25.04
C ILE A 90 -16.03 19.17 -23.94
N LEU A 91 -17.25 18.74 -24.32
CA LEU A 91 -18.27 18.23 -23.40
C LEU A 91 -18.20 16.70 -23.25
N SER A 92 -17.97 16.00 -24.36
CA SER A 92 -17.90 14.54 -24.39
C SER A 92 -17.01 14.05 -25.55
N GLU A 93 -16.85 12.72 -25.66
CA GLU A 93 -16.09 12.09 -26.76
C GLU A 93 -16.67 12.41 -28.17
N ASP A 94 -17.92 12.86 -28.27
CA ASP A 94 -18.64 13.12 -29.49
C ASP A 94 -19.11 14.58 -29.64
N GLU A 95 -18.92 15.43 -28.62
CA GLU A 95 -19.53 16.75 -28.58
C GLU A 95 -18.55 17.84 -28.14
N ILE A 96 -18.47 18.89 -28.97
CA ILE A 96 -17.77 20.14 -28.70
C ILE A 96 -18.75 21.19 -28.18
N SER A 97 -18.34 21.91 -27.13
CA SER A 97 -19.10 22.98 -26.50
C SER A 97 -19.30 24.20 -27.43
N ASP A 98 -20.43 24.86 -27.28
CA ASP A 98 -20.66 26.18 -27.93
C ASP A 98 -19.68 27.25 -27.40
N MET A 99 -19.11 27.02 -26.20
CA MET A 99 -18.10 27.92 -25.61
C MET A 99 -16.71 27.78 -26.26
N ALA A 100 -16.49 26.76 -27.10
CA ALA A 100 -15.20 26.51 -27.73
C ALA A 100 -14.79 27.65 -28.70
N SER A 101 -15.76 28.25 -29.40
CA SER A 101 -15.53 29.46 -30.18
C SER A 101 -16.82 30.27 -30.37
N HIS A 102 -16.67 31.59 -30.51
CA HIS A 102 -17.80 32.48 -30.86
C HIS A 102 -18.42 32.14 -32.22
N GLU A 103 -17.60 31.69 -33.16
CA GLU A 103 -18.05 31.33 -34.52
C GLU A 103 -18.92 30.07 -34.48
N LEU A 104 -18.52 29.04 -33.73
CA LEU A 104 -19.31 27.82 -33.55
C LEU A 104 -20.67 28.10 -32.92
N ALA A 105 -20.69 28.91 -31.85
CA ALA A 105 -21.92 29.32 -31.19
C ALA A 105 -22.87 30.08 -32.14
N ASP A 106 -22.31 30.97 -32.98
CA ASP A 106 -23.09 31.72 -33.95
C ASP A 106 -23.65 30.84 -35.08
N ILE A 107 -22.85 29.91 -35.60
CA ILE A 107 -23.26 28.92 -36.60
C ILE A 107 -24.42 28.07 -36.05
N ARG A 108 -24.28 27.50 -34.89
CA ARG A 108 -25.31 26.65 -34.23
C ARG A 108 -26.59 27.42 -33.94
N ARG A 109 -26.47 28.68 -33.50
CA ARG A 109 -27.61 29.56 -33.31
C ARG A 109 -28.34 29.82 -34.65
N LYS A 110 -27.62 30.06 -35.74
CA LYS A 110 -28.19 30.25 -37.09
C LYS A 110 -28.88 29.00 -37.61
N ILE A 111 -28.28 27.81 -37.40
CA ILE A 111 -28.90 26.50 -37.73
C ILE A 111 -30.22 26.33 -36.97
N ALA A 112 -30.22 26.60 -35.67
CA ALA A 112 -31.42 26.48 -34.82
C ALA A 112 -32.53 27.45 -35.31
N GLN A 113 -32.19 28.70 -35.58
CA GLN A 113 -33.15 29.73 -36.09
C GLN A 113 -33.70 29.34 -37.46
N ALA A 114 -32.87 28.86 -38.39
CA ALA A 114 -33.31 28.38 -39.69
C ALA A 114 -34.25 27.17 -39.54
N GLY A 115 -33.93 26.21 -38.65
CA GLY A 115 -34.78 25.06 -38.37
C GLY A 115 -36.16 25.44 -37.83
N VAL A 116 -36.24 26.44 -36.94
CA VAL A 116 -37.52 26.97 -36.45
C VAL A 116 -38.35 27.57 -37.56
N LYS A 117 -37.74 28.43 -38.39
CA LYS A 117 -38.42 29.06 -39.55
C LYS A 117 -38.96 28.02 -40.53
N ILE A 118 -38.18 26.98 -40.84
CA ILE A 118 -38.61 25.89 -41.71
C ILE A 118 -39.81 25.17 -41.13
N ARG A 119 -39.76 24.82 -39.84
CA ARG A 119 -40.89 24.15 -39.16
C ARG A 119 -42.15 24.97 -39.19
N GLU A 120 -42.07 26.25 -38.88
CA GLU A 120 -43.21 27.16 -38.94
C GLU A 120 -43.81 27.24 -40.36
N SER A 121 -42.97 27.29 -41.42
CA SER A 121 -43.40 27.28 -42.82
C SER A 121 -44.07 25.95 -43.19
N LEU A 122 -43.48 24.83 -42.78
CA LEU A 122 -44.04 23.49 -43.07
C LEU A 122 -45.31 23.22 -42.28
N ASP A 123 -45.42 23.66 -41.02
CA ASP A 123 -46.64 23.55 -40.20
C ASP A 123 -47.82 24.32 -40.82
N LYS A 124 -47.55 25.50 -41.43
CA LYS A 124 -48.58 26.24 -42.18
C LYS A 124 -49.07 25.44 -43.39
N LEU A 125 -48.15 24.75 -44.09
CA LEU A 125 -48.50 23.89 -45.21
C LEU A 125 -49.29 22.64 -44.77
N VAL A 126 -48.87 21.99 -43.69
CA VAL A 126 -49.54 20.81 -43.15
C VAL A 126 -50.96 21.12 -42.65
N ARG A 127 -51.23 22.37 -42.19
CA ARG A 127 -52.57 22.82 -41.75
C ARG A 127 -53.50 23.20 -42.93
N ASN A 128 -52.98 23.33 -44.14
CA ASN A 128 -53.80 23.59 -45.31
C ASN A 128 -54.59 22.32 -45.66
N SER A 129 -55.92 22.44 -45.74
CA SER A 129 -56.85 21.30 -45.93
C SER A 129 -56.65 20.56 -47.27
N GLU A 130 -56.17 21.19 -48.32
CA GLU A 130 -55.87 20.55 -49.60
C GLU A 130 -54.56 19.75 -49.54
N VAL A 131 -53.53 20.31 -48.91
CA VAL A 131 -52.23 19.66 -48.74
C VAL A 131 -52.37 18.47 -47.78
N GLN A 132 -53.16 18.64 -46.72
CA GLN A 132 -53.38 17.61 -45.71
C GLN A 132 -53.95 16.28 -46.29
N LYS A 133 -54.83 16.33 -47.29
CA LYS A 133 -55.36 15.15 -47.97
C LYS A 133 -54.29 14.39 -48.76
N SER A 134 -53.29 15.08 -49.21
CA SER A 134 -52.16 14.55 -50.00
C SER A 134 -51.02 13.96 -49.13
N LEU A 135 -50.99 14.28 -47.82
CA LEU A 135 -49.98 13.75 -46.92
C LEU A 135 -50.27 12.32 -46.48
N GLN A 136 -49.24 11.51 -46.33
CA GLN A 136 -49.32 10.16 -45.71
C GLN A 136 -49.53 10.28 -44.20
N GLU A 137 -48.82 11.22 -43.59
CA GLU A 137 -48.87 11.57 -42.18
C GLU A 137 -48.76 13.10 -42.08
N ASN A 138 -49.51 13.72 -41.15
CA ASN A 138 -49.52 15.16 -40.94
C ASN A 138 -48.36 15.65 -40.06
N ILE A 139 -47.14 15.23 -40.39
CA ILE A 139 -45.93 15.53 -39.64
C ILE A 139 -44.81 16.08 -40.57
N VAL A 140 -43.95 16.91 -40.00
CA VAL A 140 -42.69 17.30 -40.63
C VAL A 140 -41.63 16.27 -40.24
N THR A 141 -40.88 15.75 -41.19
CA THR A 141 -39.80 14.79 -40.95
C THR A 141 -38.48 15.29 -41.55
N ILE A 142 -37.37 14.68 -41.12
CA ILE A 142 -36.04 14.95 -41.65
C ILE A 142 -35.57 13.75 -42.45
N ARG A 143 -35.13 13.95 -43.67
CA ARG A 143 -34.48 12.93 -44.51
C ARG A 143 -33.22 13.55 -45.15
N ASP A 144 -32.11 12.82 -45.06
CA ASP A 144 -30.80 13.24 -45.53
C ASP A 144 -30.42 14.68 -45.08
N GLY A 145 -30.81 15.00 -43.81
CA GLY A 145 -30.53 16.30 -43.19
C GLY A 145 -31.43 17.45 -43.67
N ARG A 146 -32.51 17.17 -44.46
CA ARG A 146 -33.47 18.13 -44.96
C ARG A 146 -34.83 17.93 -44.32
N TYR A 147 -35.53 19.02 -44.07
CA TYR A 147 -36.92 19.02 -43.65
C TYR A 147 -37.84 18.75 -44.82
N VAL A 148 -38.65 17.72 -44.76
CA VAL A 148 -39.51 17.22 -45.83
C VAL A 148 -40.89 16.86 -45.32
N LEU A 149 -41.89 16.78 -46.27
CA LEU A 149 -43.23 16.30 -45.99
C LEU A 149 -43.41 14.91 -46.62
N PRO A 150 -44.04 13.92 -45.88
CA PRO A 150 -44.37 12.60 -46.41
C PRO A 150 -45.66 12.69 -47.24
N VAL A 151 -45.55 12.63 -48.54
CA VAL A 151 -46.67 12.74 -49.52
C VAL A 151 -47.00 11.39 -50.11
N LYS A 152 -48.28 11.05 -50.22
CA LYS A 152 -48.78 9.82 -50.87
C LYS A 152 -48.34 9.75 -52.32
N ALA A 153 -48.00 8.58 -52.82
CA ALA A 153 -47.51 8.42 -54.20
C ALA A 153 -48.49 8.90 -55.25
N GLU A 154 -49.79 8.72 -55.04
CA GLU A 154 -50.88 9.19 -55.90
C GLU A 154 -51.05 10.72 -55.94
N HIS A 155 -50.55 11.42 -54.97
CA HIS A 155 -50.64 12.86 -54.82
C HIS A 155 -49.29 13.57 -54.98
N LYS A 156 -48.27 12.95 -55.62
CA LYS A 156 -46.93 13.50 -55.85
C LYS A 156 -46.92 14.91 -56.40
N GLY A 157 -47.89 15.25 -57.28
CA GLY A 157 -47.98 16.55 -57.89
C GLY A 157 -48.71 17.62 -57.07
N SER A 158 -49.34 17.27 -55.95
CA SER A 158 -50.15 18.17 -55.12
C SER A 158 -49.30 19.12 -54.23
N VAL A 159 -48.05 18.73 -53.94
CA VAL A 159 -47.10 19.57 -53.19
C VAL A 159 -45.93 19.93 -54.09
N PRO A 160 -45.87 21.21 -54.56
CA PRO A 160 -44.74 21.67 -55.38
C PRO A 160 -43.43 21.60 -54.61
N GLY A 161 -42.47 20.79 -55.06
CA GLY A 161 -41.22 20.60 -54.35
C GLY A 161 -40.30 19.57 -54.99
N LEU A 162 -39.16 19.35 -54.33
CA LEU A 162 -38.14 18.38 -54.75
C LEU A 162 -38.33 17.05 -53.98
N VAL A 163 -38.32 15.92 -54.70
CA VAL A 163 -38.36 14.58 -54.09
C VAL A 163 -36.95 14.17 -53.65
N HIS A 164 -36.73 13.97 -52.37
CA HIS A 164 -35.43 13.55 -51.84
C HIS A 164 -35.34 12.05 -51.55
N ALA A 165 -36.44 11.44 -51.15
CA ALA A 165 -36.45 10.01 -50.84
C ALA A 165 -37.83 9.42 -51.18
N THR A 166 -37.85 8.09 -51.33
CA THR A 166 -39.09 7.30 -51.50
C THR A 166 -39.08 6.22 -50.41
N SER A 167 -40.25 5.92 -49.84
CA SER A 167 -40.37 4.80 -48.89
C SER A 167 -39.99 3.46 -49.53
N ALA A 168 -39.57 2.49 -48.75
CA ALA A 168 -39.19 1.13 -49.24
C ALA A 168 -40.31 0.45 -50.04
N THR A 169 -41.57 0.76 -49.73
CA THR A 169 -42.76 0.24 -50.44
C THR A 169 -43.16 1.08 -51.68
N GLY A 170 -42.51 2.20 -51.94
CA GLY A 170 -42.88 3.11 -53.05
C GLY A 170 -44.15 3.93 -52.80
N SER A 171 -44.82 3.77 -51.66
CA SER A 171 -46.14 4.36 -51.37
C SER A 171 -46.08 5.80 -50.87
N THR A 172 -44.88 6.29 -50.49
CA THR A 172 -44.67 7.63 -49.89
C THR A 172 -43.45 8.31 -50.51
N TYR A 173 -43.62 9.53 -50.96
CA TYR A 173 -42.53 10.42 -51.41
C TYR A 173 -42.23 11.41 -50.30
N PHE A 174 -40.96 11.59 -50.00
CA PHE A 174 -40.50 12.62 -49.09
C PHE A 174 -40.15 13.84 -49.92
N ILE A 175 -41.07 14.83 -49.89
CA ILE A 175 -41.00 16.02 -50.73
C ILE A 175 -40.52 17.22 -49.90
N GLU A 176 -39.51 17.89 -50.36
CA GLU A 176 -39.09 19.20 -49.88
C GLU A 176 -39.88 20.30 -50.61
N PRO A 177 -40.82 20.98 -49.94
CA PRO A 177 -41.58 22.05 -50.59
C PRO A 177 -40.69 23.18 -51.04
N MET A 178 -41.01 23.80 -52.21
CA MET A 178 -40.22 24.89 -52.75
C MET A 178 -40.03 26.08 -51.80
N SER A 179 -41.01 26.32 -50.90
CA SER A 179 -40.95 27.38 -49.89
C SER A 179 -39.86 27.21 -48.83
N VAL A 180 -39.25 26.02 -48.70
CA VAL A 180 -38.21 25.74 -47.72
C VAL A 180 -36.89 25.24 -48.33
N VAL A 181 -36.78 25.12 -49.64
CA VAL A 181 -35.57 24.66 -50.35
C VAL A 181 -34.36 25.52 -50.02
N GLU A 182 -34.51 26.85 -50.11
CA GLU A 182 -33.45 27.80 -49.83
C GLU A 182 -32.95 27.67 -48.36
N ALA A 183 -33.88 27.67 -47.41
CA ALA A 183 -33.55 27.54 -46.00
C ALA A 183 -32.91 26.16 -45.63
N ASN A 184 -33.34 25.07 -46.29
CA ASN A 184 -32.68 23.78 -46.16
C ASN A 184 -31.25 23.78 -46.75
N ASN A 185 -31.04 24.51 -47.87
CA ASN A 185 -29.68 24.69 -48.43
C ASN A 185 -28.80 25.51 -47.49
N ASP A 186 -29.34 26.55 -46.87
CA ASP A 186 -28.62 27.35 -45.87
C ASP A 186 -28.20 26.49 -44.66
N ILE A 187 -29.10 25.64 -44.15
CA ILE A 187 -28.75 24.69 -43.08
C ILE A 187 -27.63 23.77 -43.52
N LYS A 188 -27.63 23.25 -44.74
CA LYS A 188 -26.58 22.37 -45.26
C LYS A 188 -25.23 23.08 -45.33
N ILE A 189 -25.21 24.31 -45.78
CA ILE A 189 -24.00 25.15 -45.82
C ILE A 189 -23.50 25.44 -44.39
N LEU A 190 -24.41 25.81 -43.49
CA LEU A 190 -24.06 26.07 -42.09
C LEU A 190 -23.51 24.80 -41.39
N LYS A 191 -24.06 23.64 -41.65
CA LYS A 191 -23.52 22.37 -41.14
C LYS A 191 -22.13 22.04 -41.69
N SER A 192 -21.85 22.35 -42.94
CA SER A 192 -20.50 22.23 -43.50
C SER A 192 -19.52 23.12 -42.75
N ARG A 193 -19.92 24.41 -42.54
CA ARG A 193 -19.11 25.37 -41.78
C ARG A 193 -18.93 24.94 -40.30
N GLU A 194 -19.98 24.40 -39.70
CA GLU A 194 -19.88 23.83 -38.34
C GLU A 194 -18.80 22.76 -38.26
N LYS A 195 -18.79 21.84 -39.23
CA LYS A 195 -17.79 20.79 -39.32
C LYS A 195 -16.36 21.34 -39.50
N GLU A 196 -16.20 22.29 -40.43
CA GLU A 196 -14.91 22.95 -40.68
C GLU A 196 -14.41 23.69 -39.43
N GLU A 197 -15.30 24.38 -38.70
CA GLU A 197 -14.96 25.08 -37.47
C GLU A 197 -14.59 24.10 -36.32
N ILE A 198 -15.31 22.98 -36.20
CA ILE A 198 -14.96 21.91 -35.28
C ILE A 198 -13.57 21.34 -35.57
N GLU A 199 -13.27 21.05 -36.83
CA GLU A 199 -11.95 20.57 -37.25
C GLU A 199 -10.85 21.62 -36.95
N ARG A 200 -11.14 22.89 -37.12
CA ARG A 200 -10.22 23.99 -36.76
C ARG A 200 -9.95 24.04 -35.27
N ILE A 201 -10.99 23.94 -34.44
CA ILE A 201 -10.86 23.93 -32.96
C ILE A 201 -10.02 22.74 -32.49
N ILE A 202 -10.28 21.56 -33.04
CA ILE A 202 -9.51 20.36 -32.72
C ILE A 202 -8.04 20.52 -33.13
N ALA A 203 -7.78 21.07 -34.31
CA ALA A 203 -6.43 21.31 -34.79
C ALA A 203 -5.68 22.33 -33.91
N GLU A 204 -6.36 23.38 -33.46
CA GLU A 204 -5.81 24.39 -32.54
C GLU A 204 -5.45 23.77 -31.19
N LEU A 205 -6.38 23.02 -30.57
CA LEU A 205 -6.12 22.31 -29.30
C LEU A 205 -4.99 21.28 -29.44
N SER A 206 -4.94 20.57 -30.57
CA SER A 206 -3.86 19.63 -30.87
C SER A 206 -2.50 20.32 -30.99
N GLY A 207 -2.48 21.51 -31.58
CA GLY A 207 -1.29 22.38 -31.68
C GLY A 207 -0.80 22.85 -30.31
N ASP A 208 -1.73 23.27 -29.45
CA ASP A 208 -1.40 23.67 -28.07
C ASP A 208 -0.84 22.49 -27.27
N CYS A 209 -1.43 21.30 -27.41
CA CYS A 209 -0.91 20.06 -26.80
C CYS A 209 0.49 19.70 -27.34
N SER A 210 0.72 19.89 -28.64
CA SER A 210 2.03 19.68 -29.28
C SER A 210 3.10 20.61 -28.72
N TYR A 211 2.75 21.89 -28.52
CA TYR A 211 3.68 22.87 -27.93
C TYR A 211 4.13 22.49 -26.51
N CYS A 212 3.23 21.91 -25.73
CA CYS A 212 3.50 21.48 -24.34
C CYS A 212 3.88 19.99 -24.23
N ALA A 213 4.11 19.29 -25.34
CA ALA A 213 4.24 17.82 -25.35
C ALA A 213 5.37 17.28 -24.47
N GLU A 214 6.50 17.96 -24.44
CA GLU A 214 7.66 17.58 -23.60
C GLU A 214 7.34 17.71 -22.11
N SER A 215 6.80 18.86 -21.70
CA SER A 215 6.38 19.10 -20.31
C SER A 215 5.30 18.12 -19.86
N LEU A 216 4.26 17.91 -20.68
CA LEU A 216 3.18 16.97 -20.39
C LEU A 216 3.65 15.52 -20.29
N SER A 217 4.66 15.14 -21.09
CA SER A 217 5.26 13.81 -21.01
C SER A 217 6.05 13.63 -19.70
N ALA A 218 6.83 14.64 -19.29
CA ALA A 218 7.55 14.64 -18.04
C ALA A 218 6.59 14.63 -16.83
N ASP A 219 5.53 15.45 -16.86
CA ASP A 219 4.50 15.47 -15.83
C ASP A 219 3.80 14.11 -15.69
N TYR A 220 3.52 13.44 -16.82
CA TYR A 220 2.94 12.09 -16.80
C TYR A 220 3.88 11.09 -16.11
N GLU A 221 5.16 11.09 -16.44
CA GLU A 221 6.15 10.18 -15.83
C GLU A 221 6.29 10.46 -14.34
N THR A 222 6.37 11.71 -13.93
CA THR A 222 6.41 12.12 -12.52
C THR A 222 5.14 11.70 -11.77
N CYS A 223 3.97 11.90 -12.35
CA CYS A 223 2.71 11.48 -11.74
C CYS A 223 2.60 9.96 -11.62
N ALA A 224 3.08 9.21 -12.62
CA ALA A 224 3.09 7.74 -12.56
C ALA A 224 4.04 7.22 -11.48
N GLU A 225 5.18 7.87 -11.29
CA GLU A 225 6.12 7.54 -10.22
C GLU A 225 5.55 7.88 -8.83
N LEU A 226 4.96 9.04 -8.67
CA LEU A 226 4.27 9.42 -7.44
C LEU A 226 3.13 8.45 -7.11
N ASP A 227 2.29 8.08 -8.09
CA ASP A 227 1.21 7.11 -7.89
C ASP A 227 1.75 5.76 -7.41
N LEU A 228 2.88 5.30 -7.96
CA LEU A 228 3.56 4.08 -7.51
C LEU A 228 3.99 4.18 -6.04
N TYR A 229 4.60 5.30 -5.62
CA TYR A 229 5.00 5.49 -4.22
C TYR A 229 3.80 5.55 -3.28
N PHE A 230 2.74 6.23 -3.66
CA PHE A 230 1.50 6.25 -2.88
C PHE A 230 0.83 4.86 -2.83
N ALA A 231 0.84 4.11 -3.92
CA ALA A 231 0.32 2.74 -3.94
C ALA A 231 1.11 1.82 -3.00
N LYS A 232 2.46 1.92 -2.99
CA LYS A 232 3.33 1.20 -2.07
C LYS A 232 3.04 1.57 -0.61
N ALA A 233 2.93 2.85 -0.29
CA ALA A 233 2.63 3.34 1.05
C ALA A 233 1.25 2.87 1.55
N ASN A 234 0.23 2.95 0.70
CA ASN A 234 -1.12 2.47 1.03
C ASN A 234 -1.17 0.96 1.25
N LEU A 235 -0.45 0.20 0.42
CA LEU A 235 -0.34 -1.25 0.60
C LEU A 235 0.32 -1.56 1.95
N GLY A 236 1.41 -0.86 2.29
CA GLY A 236 2.09 -0.98 3.58
C GLY A 236 1.18 -0.67 4.76
N ALA A 237 0.46 0.45 4.72
CA ALA A 237 -0.50 0.83 5.75
C ALA A 237 -1.63 -0.20 5.91
N LYS A 238 -2.18 -0.70 4.80
CA LYS A 238 -3.23 -1.75 4.80
C LYS A 238 -2.75 -3.04 5.44
N MET A 239 -1.50 -3.42 5.21
CA MET A 239 -0.89 -4.61 5.79
C MET A 239 -0.34 -4.40 7.21
N ARG A 240 -0.40 -3.18 7.74
CA ARG A 240 0.31 -2.78 8.98
C ARG A 240 1.78 -3.18 8.88
N GLY A 241 2.40 -2.79 7.78
CA GLY A 241 3.78 -3.10 7.45
C GLY A 241 4.76 -2.15 8.14
N CYS A 242 6.01 -2.60 8.23
CA CYS A 242 7.15 -1.77 8.63
C CYS A 242 8.13 -1.62 7.47
N ILE A 243 9.01 -0.65 7.57
CA ILE A 243 10.16 -0.51 6.68
C ILE A 243 11.30 -1.34 7.27
N PRO A 244 11.72 -2.45 6.63
CA PRO A 244 12.83 -3.24 7.14
C PRO A 244 14.17 -2.52 6.93
N ALA A 245 15.13 -2.78 7.80
CA ALA A 245 16.51 -2.41 7.54
C ALA A 245 17.05 -3.26 6.39
N ILE A 246 17.55 -2.61 5.35
CA ILE A 246 18.13 -3.29 4.18
C ILE A 246 19.64 -3.39 4.34
N SER A 247 20.22 -4.55 4.07
CA SER A 247 21.67 -4.81 4.14
C SER A 247 22.09 -5.76 3.01
N ASP A 248 23.38 -5.93 2.82
CA ASP A 248 23.99 -6.84 1.82
C ASP A 248 24.86 -7.94 2.48
N ASP A 249 24.70 -8.15 3.79
CA ASP A 249 25.52 -9.06 4.58
C ASP A 249 24.98 -10.49 4.67
N GLY A 250 23.92 -10.81 3.92
CA GLY A 250 23.28 -12.12 3.93
C GLY A 250 22.41 -12.41 5.16
N ILE A 251 22.19 -11.42 6.05
CA ILE A 251 21.38 -11.62 7.26
C ILE A 251 19.94 -11.18 7.03
N THR A 252 19.00 -12.09 7.28
CA THR A 252 17.56 -11.81 7.29
C THR A 252 17.02 -12.14 8.68
N ASP A 253 16.45 -11.13 9.36
CA ASP A 253 15.81 -11.23 10.68
C ASP A 253 14.41 -10.61 10.60
N LEU A 254 13.41 -11.46 10.41
CA LEU A 254 12.00 -11.06 10.31
C LEU A 254 11.30 -11.25 11.65
N LYS A 255 10.88 -10.16 12.28
CA LYS A 255 10.19 -10.17 13.58
C LYS A 255 8.68 -10.12 13.39
N LYS A 256 7.96 -11.08 13.96
CA LYS A 256 6.50 -11.20 13.85
C LYS A 256 6.00 -11.08 12.41
N ALA A 257 6.70 -11.72 11.48
CA ALA A 257 6.37 -11.74 10.07
C ALA A 257 5.00 -12.39 9.84
N ARG A 258 4.19 -11.79 8.97
CA ARG A 258 2.86 -12.25 8.61
C ARG A 258 2.77 -12.44 7.11
N HIS A 259 2.15 -13.51 6.66
CA HIS A 259 1.94 -13.73 5.23
C HIS A 259 0.90 -12.74 4.68
N PRO A 260 1.23 -11.88 3.71
CA PRO A 260 0.34 -10.77 3.28
C PRO A 260 -0.98 -11.22 2.65
N LEU A 261 -1.05 -12.44 2.13
CA LEU A 261 -2.27 -12.99 1.49
C LEU A 261 -3.15 -13.81 2.46
N ILE A 262 -2.74 -13.96 3.72
CA ILE A 262 -3.60 -14.56 4.75
C ILE A 262 -4.31 -13.44 5.50
N ALA A 263 -5.62 -13.64 5.75
CA ALA A 263 -6.43 -12.65 6.46
C ALA A 263 -5.84 -12.32 7.85
N ALA A 264 -5.87 -11.04 8.20
CA ALA A 264 -5.19 -10.50 9.39
C ALA A 264 -5.68 -11.09 10.73
N ASP A 265 -6.91 -11.61 10.76
CA ASP A 265 -7.52 -12.31 11.91
C ASP A 265 -7.11 -13.78 12.02
N LYS A 266 -6.53 -14.36 10.96
CA LYS A 266 -6.14 -15.76 10.88
C LYS A 266 -4.63 -15.97 10.83
N VAL A 267 -3.88 -14.97 10.40
CA VAL A 267 -2.43 -15.07 10.26
C VAL A 267 -1.76 -15.10 11.64
N VAL A 268 -0.91 -16.10 11.86
CA VAL A 268 -0.07 -16.19 13.05
C VAL A 268 1.29 -15.57 12.74
N PRO A 269 1.74 -14.55 13.50
CA PRO A 269 3.05 -13.95 13.32
C PRO A 269 4.17 -14.94 13.66
N VAL A 270 5.23 -14.97 12.83
CA VAL A 270 6.39 -15.83 13.02
C VAL A 270 7.68 -15.02 13.03
N ASP A 271 8.63 -15.42 13.87
CA ASP A 271 9.99 -14.89 13.89
C ASP A 271 10.87 -15.81 13.05
N ILE A 272 11.59 -15.23 12.07
CA ILE A 272 12.44 -15.99 11.13
C ILE A 272 13.81 -15.32 11.11
N LYS A 273 14.85 -16.06 11.44
CA LYS A 273 16.23 -15.58 11.43
C LYS A 273 17.08 -16.47 10.53
N LEU A 274 17.94 -15.89 9.73
CA LEU A 274 18.81 -16.61 8.81
C LEU A 274 20.04 -15.76 8.49
N GLY A 275 21.22 -16.39 8.39
CA GLY A 275 22.44 -15.76 7.91
C GLY A 275 23.37 -15.20 9.01
N GLU A 276 22.94 -15.10 10.27
CA GLU A 276 23.78 -14.61 11.38
C GLU A 276 24.56 -15.76 12.04
N ASP A 277 23.87 -16.63 12.76
CA ASP A 277 24.48 -17.76 13.49
C ASP A 277 24.58 -19.02 12.61
N TYR A 278 23.72 -19.12 11.61
CA TYR A 278 23.62 -20.26 10.70
C TYR A 278 23.23 -19.82 9.29
N GLN A 279 23.67 -20.58 8.28
CA GLN A 279 23.39 -20.35 6.86
C GLN A 279 22.16 -21.12 6.38
N ALA A 280 21.83 -22.22 7.04
CA ALA A 280 20.68 -23.05 6.69
C ALA A 280 19.76 -23.26 7.89
N LEU A 281 18.44 -23.15 7.65
CA LEU A 281 17.40 -23.45 8.61
C LEU A 281 16.56 -24.62 8.11
N ILE A 282 16.57 -25.74 8.84
CA ILE A 282 15.79 -26.95 8.51
C ILE A 282 14.53 -26.96 9.34
N VAL A 283 13.38 -26.71 8.68
CA VAL A 283 12.06 -26.65 9.33
C VAL A 283 11.40 -28.02 9.28
N THR A 284 11.09 -28.56 10.45
CA THR A 284 10.48 -29.88 10.62
C THR A 284 9.09 -29.78 11.26
N GLY A 285 8.32 -30.85 11.23
CA GLY A 285 6.98 -30.91 11.81
C GLY A 285 5.92 -31.45 10.84
N PRO A 286 4.65 -31.53 11.25
CA PRO A 286 3.58 -32.04 10.40
C PRO A 286 3.30 -31.09 9.21
N ASN A 287 2.79 -31.63 8.09
CA ASN A 287 2.47 -30.82 6.89
C ASN A 287 1.41 -29.74 7.18
N THR A 288 0.49 -30.02 8.08
CA THR A 288 -0.53 -29.07 8.55
C THR A 288 0.03 -27.95 9.42
N GLY A 289 1.29 -28.04 9.88
CA GLY A 289 1.91 -27.08 10.81
C GLY A 289 2.31 -25.73 10.21
N GLY A 290 2.18 -25.55 8.89
CA GLY A 290 2.48 -24.28 8.21
C GLY A 290 3.91 -24.14 7.68
N LYS A 291 4.68 -25.23 7.54
CA LYS A 291 6.05 -25.22 6.98
C LYS A 291 6.16 -24.48 5.65
N THR A 292 5.32 -24.84 4.69
CA THR A 292 5.25 -24.19 3.35
C THR A 292 4.89 -22.71 3.44
N VAL A 293 4.04 -22.32 4.41
CA VAL A 293 3.68 -20.92 4.63
C VAL A 293 4.88 -20.12 5.12
N ILE A 294 5.72 -20.69 5.99
CA ILE A 294 6.95 -20.05 6.46
C ILE A 294 7.92 -19.79 5.31
N LEU A 295 8.16 -20.79 4.46
CA LEU A 295 8.96 -20.66 3.23
C LEU A 295 8.43 -19.52 2.34
N LYS A 296 7.13 -19.57 2.01
CA LYS A 296 6.47 -18.55 1.19
C LYS A 296 6.54 -17.17 1.82
N THR A 297 6.36 -17.07 3.15
CA THR A 297 6.45 -15.80 3.86
C THR A 297 7.86 -15.22 3.76
N THR A 298 8.89 -16.03 4.01
CA THR A 298 10.29 -15.59 3.93
C THR A 298 10.62 -15.06 2.54
N GLY A 299 10.36 -15.86 1.49
CA GLY A 299 10.66 -15.46 0.11
C GLY A 299 9.88 -14.24 -0.34
N LEU A 300 8.57 -14.21 -0.05
CA LEU A 300 7.71 -13.11 -0.45
C LEU A 300 8.08 -11.78 0.23
N LEU A 301 8.31 -11.79 1.56
CA LEU A 301 8.69 -10.58 2.28
C LEU A 301 10.08 -10.07 1.88
N THR A 302 11.02 -10.98 1.59
CA THR A 302 12.33 -10.61 1.03
C THR A 302 12.16 -9.94 -0.34
N ALA A 303 11.40 -10.55 -1.26
CA ALA A 303 11.13 -9.96 -2.57
C ALA A 303 10.38 -8.61 -2.47
N MET A 304 9.41 -8.49 -1.56
CA MET A 304 8.71 -7.23 -1.30
C MET A 304 9.68 -6.13 -0.84
N ALA A 305 10.55 -6.43 0.12
CA ALA A 305 11.55 -5.48 0.61
C ALA A 305 12.51 -5.03 -0.51
N MET A 306 12.99 -5.96 -1.34
CA MET A 306 13.84 -5.67 -2.49
C MET A 306 13.13 -4.83 -3.56
N CYS A 307 11.80 -4.91 -3.67
CA CYS A 307 11.00 -4.03 -4.52
C CYS A 307 10.68 -2.67 -3.86
N GLY A 308 11.23 -2.36 -2.69
CA GLY A 308 10.96 -1.12 -1.96
C GLY A 308 9.54 -1.05 -1.40
N LEU A 309 8.95 -2.18 -1.03
CA LEU A 309 7.66 -2.27 -0.34
C LEU A 309 7.87 -2.40 1.16
N MET A 310 6.97 -1.82 1.95
CA MET A 310 6.84 -2.16 3.35
C MET A 310 6.45 -3.64 3.49
N ILE A 311 6.98 -4.30 4.50
CA ILE A 311 6.67 -5.71 4.77
C ILE A 311 5.78 -5.86 5.99
N PRO A 312 4.81 -6.78 6.02
CA PRO A 312 3.96 -7.05 7.19
C PRO A 312 4.72 -7.77 8.30
N ALA A 313 5.64 -7.07 8.93
CA ALA A 313 6.46 -7.50 10.06
C ALA A 313 6.49 -6.43 11.15
N SER A 314 7.15 -6.69 12.27
CA SER A 314 7.38 -5.69 13.33
C SER A 314 8.63 -4.86 13.06
N ASP A 315 8.67 -3.67 13.62
CA ASP A 315 9.84 -2.79 13.59
C ASP A 315 11.11 -3.49 14.10
N GLY A 316 12.24 -3.10 13.53
CA GLY A 316 13.52 -3.75 13.76
C GLY A 316 13.70 -5.05 12.99
N SER A 317 12.83 -5.36 12.02
CA SER A 317 13.09 -6.39 11.04
C SER A 317 14.18 -5.96 10.06
N ARG A 318 14.98 -6.93 9.60
CA ARG A 318 16.11 -6.73 8.70
C ARG A 318 16.02 -7.73 7.55
N VAL A 319 16.32 -7.27 6.34
CA VAL A 319 16.32 -8.11 5.12
C VAL A 319 17.59 -7.84 4.35
N SER A 320 18.30 -8.92 3.98
CA SER A 320 19.44 -8.81 3.08
C SER A 320 18.99 -8.75 1.62
N VAL A 321 19.78 -8.06 0.81
CA VAL A 321 19.64 -8.06 -0.64
C VAL A 321 20.27 -9.32 -1.21
N PHE A 322 19.49 -10.06 -1.99
CA PHE A 322 19.95 -11.25 -2.71
C PHE A 322 19.91 -11.00 -4.21
N GLU A 323 20.85 -11.53 -4.96
CA GLU A 323 20.79 -11.51 -6.43
C GLU A 323 19.79 -12.54 -6.95
N HIS A 324 19.69 -13.67 -6.24
CA HIS A 324 18.80 -14.76 -6.61
C HIS A 324 17.91 -15.18 -5.46
N ILE A 325 16.59 -15.28 -5.70
CA ILE A 325 15.64 -15.95 -4.82
C ILE A 325 15.19 -17.21 -5.56
N LEU A 326 15.79 -18.35 -5.20
CA LEU A 326 15.60 -19.64 -5.87
C LEU A 326 14.60 -20.47 -5.07
N VAL A 327 13.54 -20.92 -5.72
CA VAL A 327 12.38 -21.49 -5.01
C VAL A 327 11.94 -22.80 -5.66
N ASN A 328 11.83 -23.85 -4.85
CA ASN A 328 11.15 -25.10 -5.19
C ASN A 328 10.08 -25.38 -4.13
N ILE A 329 8.87 -24.84 -4.35
CA ILE A 329 7.74 -24.93 -3.43
C ILE A 329 6.48 -25.36 -4.21
N GLY A 330 5.81 -26.37 -3.74
CA GLY A 330 4.48 -26.76 -4.20
C GLY A 330 4.38 -28.22 -4.64
N ASP A 331 3.20 -28.82 -4.38
CA ASP A 331 2.78 -30.09 -4.94
C ASP A 331 2.45 -29.88 -6.42
N GLN A 332 3.28 -30.41 -7.31
CA GLN A 332 2.94 -30.51 -8.74
C GLN A 332 1.91 -31.62 -8.94
N GLN A 333 0.71 -31.47 -8.38
CA GLN A 333 -0.45 -32.32 -8.66
C GLN A 333 -1.14 -31.95 -9.98
N SER A 334 -0.38 -31.51 -10.99
CA SER A 334 -0.96 -31.36 -12.32
C SER A 334 -0.99 -32.73 -13.01
N ILE A 335 -2.20 -33.18 -13.27
CA ILE A 335 -2.55 -34.46 -13.95
C ILE A 335 -1.93 -34.58 -15.35
N GLU A 336 -1.33 -33.52 -15.89
CA GLU A 336 -0.84 -33.44 -17.27
C GLU A 336 0.65 -33.78 -17.47
N GLN A 337 1.46 -33.95 -16.39
CA GLN A 337 2.88 -34.31 -16.54
C GLN A 337 3.14 -35.75 -16.12
N SER A 338 3.47 -36.58 -17.10
CA SER A 338 3.80 -38.01 -16.99
C SER A 338 5.13 -38.34 -16.31
N LEU A 339 5.86 -37.34 -15.80
CA LEU A 339 7.07 -37.54 -14.99
C LEU A 339 6.69 -37.75 -13.53
N SER A 340 7.34 -38.67 -12.82
CA SER A 340 7.10 -38.87 -11.41
C SER A 340 7.38 -37.56 -10.66
N THR A 341 6.64 -37.29 -9.58
CA THR A 341 6.79 -36.08 -8.72
C THR A 341 8.25 -35.87 -8.32
N PHE A 342 8.98 -36.95 -8.02
CA PHE A 342 10.41 -36.91 -7.70
C PHE A 342 11.26 -36.35 -8.85
N SER A 343 11.07 -36.81 -10.09
CA SER A 343 11.87 -36.34 -11.23
C SER A 343 11.67 -34.86 -11.53
N SER A 344 10.44 -34.34 -11.40
CA SER A 344 10.16 -32.93 -11.62
C SER A 344 10.77 -32.04 -10.52
N HIS A 345 10.70 -32.48 -9.26
CA HIS A 345 11.38 -31.81 -8.16
C HIS A 345 12.89 -31.77 -8.35
N MET A 346 13.51 -32.90 -8.72
CA MET A 346 14.95 -32.95 -8.95
C MET A 346 15.39 -32.12 -10.15
N SER A 347 14.62 -32.06 -11.22
CA SER A 347 14.91 -31.15 -12.33
C SER A 347 14.97 -29.68 -11.93
N SER A 348 14.06 -29.25 -11.06
CA SER A 348 14.08 -27.90 -10.51
C SER A 348 15.27 -27.69 -9.56
N VAL A 349 15.60 -28.68 -8.73
CA VAL A 349 16.77 -28.62 -7.83
C VAL A 349 18.08 -28.53 -8.63
N VAL A 350 18.21 -29.22 -9.76
CA VAL A 350 19.38 -29.12 -10.65
C VAL A 350 19.55 -27.68 -11.14
N GLN A 351 18.48 -27.04 -11.63
CA GLN A 351 18.54 -25.63 -12.06
C GLN A 351 18.93 -24.70 -10.90
N ILE A 352 18.43 -24.96 -9.70
CA ILE A 352 18.79 -24.20 -8.50
C ILE A 352 20.28 -24.40 -8.17
N LEU A 353 20.78 -25.64 -8.22
CA LEU A 353 22.19 -25.95 -7.99
C LEU A 353 23.14 -25.25 -9.00
N GLU A 354 22.72 -25.12 -10.23
CA GLU A 354 23.50 -24.42 -11.29
C GLU A 354 23.53 -22.91 -11.06
N ALA A 355 22.43 -22.33 -10.56
CA ALA A 355 22.28 -20.88 -10.36
C ALA A 355 22.72 -20.38 -8.96
N ALA A 356 22.90 -21.30 -7.99
CA ALA A 356 23.18 -20.97 -6.60
C ALA A 356 24.61 -20.43 -6.40
N ASP A 357 24.70 -19.33 -5.67
CA ASP A 357 25.93 -18.64 -5.24
C ASP A 357 25.81 -18.10 -3.80
N ASP A 358 26.80 -17.33 -3.35
CA ASP A 358 26.86 -16.72 -2.01
C ASP A 358 25.84 -15.57 -1.80
N ARG A 359 25.22 -15.08 -2.89
CA ARG A 359 24.17 -14.05 -2.88
C ARG A 359 22.78 -14.63 -3.15
N SER A 360 22.60 -15.92 -2.95
CA SER A 360 21.36 -16.64 -3.19
C SER A 360 20.58 -16.92 -1.89
N LEU A 361 19.26 -16.67 -1.91
CA LEU A 361 18.30 -17.19 -0.95
C LEU A 361 17.57 -18.38 -1.58
N ILE A 362 17.73 -19.57 -0.99
CA ILE A 362 17.18 -20.82 -1.52
C ILE A 362 16.08 -21.33 -0.60
N LEU A 363 14.91 -21.61 -1.17
CA LEU A 363 13.71 -22.05 -0.45
C LEU A 363 13.26 -23.40 -1.04
N LEU A 364 13.43 -24.48 -0.26
CA LEU A 364 13.12 -25.84 -0.71
C LEU A 364 12.04 -26.47 0.17
N ASP A 365 10.94 -26.86 -0.42
CA ASP A 365 9.85 -27.55 0.28
C ASP A 365 9.95 -29.06 0.05
N GLU A 366 9.87 -29.84 1.14
CA GLU A 366 9.91 -31.30 1.17
C GLU A 366 11.06 -31.91 0.36
N LEU A 367 12.28 -31.38 0.54
CA LEU A 367 13.47 -31.84 -0.20
C LEU A 367 13.70 -33.34 0.00
N GLY A 368 13.88 -34.05 -1.12
CA GLY A 368 14.14 -35.50 -1.16
C GLY A 368 12.86 -36.34 -1.15
N SER A 369 11.66 -35.75 -1.05
CA SER A 369 10.40 -36.50 -1.05
C SER A 369 10.11 -37.18 -2.40
N GLY A 370 9.31 -38.25 -2.38
CA GLY A 370 8.85 -38.95 -3.59
C GLY A 370 9.74 -40.11 -4.09
N THR A 371 10.77 -40.49 -3.32
CA THR A 371 11.61 -41.67 -3.54
C THR A 371 11.76 -42.52 -2.27
N ASP A 372 12.65 -43.52 -2.30
CA ASP A 372 13.01 -44.24 -1.08
C ASP A 372 13.50 -43.29 0.02
N PRO A 373 12.97 -43.39 1.25
CA PRO A 373 13.28 -42.46 2.32
C PRO A 373 14.77 -42.34 2.64
N VAL A 374 15.52 -43.44 2.58
CA VAL A 374 16.96 -43.45 2.89
C VAL A 374 17.75 -42.76 1.79
N GLU A 375 17.45 -43.08 0.52
CA GLU A 375 18.07 -42.43 -0.63
C GLU A 375 17.71 -40.95 -0.71
N GLY A 376 16.43 -40.61 -0.49
CA GLY A 376 15.94 -39.23 -0.49
C GLY A 376 16.60 -38.38 0.59
N ALA A 377 16.74 -38.91 1.80
CA ALA A 377 17.42 -38.22 2.91
C ALA A 377 18.92 -38.01 2.63
N ALA A 378 19.64 -39.04 2.14
CA ALA A 378 21.05 -38.94 1.80
C ALA A 378 21.30 -37.91 0.68
N LEU A 379 20.44 -37.90 -0.34
CA LEU A 379 20.52 -36.93 -1.45
C LEU A 379 20.24 -35.51 -0.92
N ALA A 380 19.23 -35.32 -0.07
CA ALA A 380 18.91 -34.03 0.52
C ALA A 380 20.06 -33.45 1.35
N VAL A 381 20.72 -34.28 2.17
CA VAL A 381 21.93 -33.88 2.93
C VAL A 381 23.01 -33.38 1.99
N SER A 382 23.35 -34.15 0.94
CA SER A 382 24.40 -33.80 -0.01
C SER A 382 24.12 -32.53 -0.79
N ILE A 383 22.83 -32.29 -1.14
CA ILE A 383 22.38 -31.06 -1.82
C ILE A 383 22.54 -29.86 -0.87
N ILE A 384 22.15 -29.97 0.37
CA ILE A 384 22.29 -28.90 1.38
C ILE A 384 23.76 -28.56 1.61
N GLU A 385 24.63 -29.57 1.72
CA GLU A 385 26.09 -29.38 1.88
C GLU A 385 26.70 -28.61 0.71
N ASP A 386 26.35 -28.95 -0.55
CA ASP A 386 26.84 -28.24 -1.73
C ASP A 386 26.39 -26.80 -1.77
N MET A 387 25.12 -26.53 -1.46
CA MET A 387 24.58 -25.18 -1.43
C MET A 387 25.21 -24.31 -0.32
N ILE A 388 25.46 -24.88 0.86
CA ILE A 388 26.17 -24.20 1.96
C ILE A 388 27.63 -23.93 1.56
N ALA A 389 28.30 -24.89 0.92
CA ALA A 389 29.66 -24.71 0.44
C ALA A 389 29.77 -23.55 -0.59
N LYS A 390 28.73 -23.29 -1.36
CA LYS A 390 28.60 -22.13 -2.25
C LYS A 390 28.29 -20.80 -1.51
N GLY A 391 28.02 -20.82 -0.22
CA GLY A 391 27.73 -19.65 0.59
C GLY A 391 26.26 -19.22 0.62
N ALA A 392 25.36 -19.94 -0.06
CA ALA A 392 23.94 -19.63 -0.13
C ALA A 392 23.25 -19.65 1.23
N LYS A 393 22.15 -18.92 1.35
CA LYS A 393 21.25 -18.95 2.52
C LYS A 393 20.06 -19.84 2.23
N LEU A 394 19.82 -20.83 3.11
CA LEU A 394 18.83 -21.87 2.85
C LEU A 394 17.73 -21.91 3.90
N LEU A 395 16.51 -22.06 3.43
CA LEU A 395 15.37 -22.47 4.24
C LEU A 395 14.77 -23.73 3.62
N VAL A 396 14.86 -24.84 4.33
CA VAL A 396 14.46 -26.16 3.83
C VAL A 396 13.40 -26.76 4.72
N THR A 397 12.34 -27.30 4.16
CA THR A 397 11.38 -28.11 4.94
C THR A 397 11.59 -29.59 4.66
N THR A 398 11.38 -30.40 5.67
CA THR A 398 11.47 -31.85 5.56
C THR A 398 10.67 -32.57 6.63
N HIS A 399 10.41 -33.83 6.41
CA HIS A 399 9.88 -34.77 7.41
C HIS A 399 10.89 -35.89 7.75
N TYR A 400 12.08 -35.88 7.11
CA TYR A 400 13.12 -36.88 7.36
C TYR A 400 13.83 -36.66 8.69
N GLN A 401 14.05 -37.75 9.40
CA GLN A 401 14.71 -37.73 10.70
C GLN A 401 16.22 -37.51 10.56
N GLU A 402 16.80 -38.03 9.49
CA GLU A 402 18.22 -37.91 9.14
C GLU A 402 18.64 -36.44 8.98
N LEU A 403 17.76 -35.59 8.39
CA LEU A 403 18.04 -34.16 8.26
C LEU A 403 17.97 -33.43 9.61
N LYS A 404 17.11 -33.90 10.55
CA LYS A 404 17.10 -33.36 11.92
C LYS A 404 18.43 -33.62 12.64
N LEU A 405 18.94 -34.84 12.51
CA LEU A 405 20.24 -35.23 13.06
C LEU A 405 21.38 -34.45 12.42
N PHE A 406 21.39 -34.39 11.11
CA PHE A 406 22.36 -33.64 10.34
C PHE A 406 22.47 -32.17 10.79
N ALA A 407 21.32 -31.51 11.04
CA ALA A 407 21.30 -30.14 11.52
C ALA A 407 21.82 -30.00 12.98
N ILE A 408 21.71 -31.03 13.83
CA ILE A 408 22.29 -31.02 15.17
C ILE A 408 23.80 -31.18 15.14
N GLU A 409 24.30 -32.03 14.25
CA GLU A 409 25.72 -32.42 14.16
C GLU A 409 26.56 -31.42 13.35
N THR A 410 25.92 -30.64 12.46
CA THR A 410 26.62 -29.77 11.49
C THR A 410 26.57 -28.32 11.91
N LYS A 411 27.74 -27.71 12.13
CA LYS A 411 27.85 -26.29 12.46
C LYS A 411 27.41 -25.42 11.26
N GLY A 412 26.62 -24.39 11.53
CA GLY A 412 26.11 -23.47 10.50
C GLY A 412 24.77 -23.89 9.90
N ILE A 413 24.17 -24.95 10.45
CA ILE A 413 22.82 -25.41 10.17
C ILE A 413 22.03 -25.40 11.47
N GLU A 414 20.79 -24.96 11.45
CA GLU A 414 19.93 -24.93 12.63
C GLU A 414 18.61 -25.67 12.37
N ASN A 415 18.09 -26.32 13.40
CA ASN A 415 16.77 -26.92 13.36
C ASN A 415 15.70 -25.89 13.73
N ALA A 416 14.55 -26.00 13.09
CA ALA A 416 13.34 -25.33 13.52
C ALA A 416 12.14 -26.28 13.46
N SER A 417 11.15 -26.03 14.28
CA SER A 417 9.91 -26.80 14.29
C SER A 417 8.68 -25.92 14.26
N CYS A 418 7.65 -26.39 13.54
CA CYS A 418 6.32 -25.83 13.65
C CYS A 418 5.64 -26.41 14.90
N GLU A 419 5.28 -25.55 15.85
CA GLU A 419 4.63 -25.96 17.09
C GLU A 419 3.24 -26.55 16.81
N PHE A 420 2.95 -27.65 17.48
CA PHE A 420 1.67 -28.33 17.39
C PHE A 420 1.11 -28.58 18.80
N ASP A 421 -0.08 -28.07 19.05
CA ASP A 421 -0.75 -28.28 20.33
C ASP A 421 -1.41 -29.66 20.37
N THR A 422 -0.84 -30.55 21.14
CA THR A 422 -1.34 -31.91 21.33
C THR A 422 -2.62 -31.97 22.16
N ALA A 423 -2.95 -30.94 22.95
CA ALA A 423 -4.20 -30.87 23.71
C ALA A 423 -5.39 -30.55 22.82
N THR A 424 -5.27 -29.52 21.97
CA THR A 424 -6.32 -29.09 21.05
C THR A 424 -6.27 -29.82 19.71
N MET A 425 -5.17 -30.52 19.39
CA MET A 425 -4.89 -31.13 18.08
C MET A 425 -4.88 -30.13 16.93
N GLN A 426 -4.52 -28.90 17.21
CA GLN A 426 -4.44 -27.81 16.25
C GLN A 426 -2.99 -27.35 16.10
N PRO A 427 -2.56 -26.98 14.87
CA PRO A 427 -1.30 -26.30 14.69
C PRO A 427 -1.40 -24.90 15.31
N THR A 428 -0.39 -24.51 16.08
CA THR A 428 -0.30 -23.13 16.57
C THR A 428 0.32 -22.20 15.54
N TYR A 429 0.92 -22.74 14.48
CA TYR A 429 1.65 -22.04 13.40
C TYR A 429 2.88 -21.25 13.91
N ARG A 430 3.30 -21.42 15.15
CA ARG A 430 4.51 -20.78 15.67
C ARG A 430 5.74 -21.56 15.23
N LEU A 431 6.77 -20.83 14.79
CA LEU A 431 8.08 -21.38 14.49
C LEU A 431 8.96 -21.34 15.74
N ILE A 432 9.57 -22.46 16.05
CA ILE A 432 10.49 -22.63 17.16
C ILE A 432 11.87 -22.94 16.55
N ILE A 433 12.79 -22.02 16.65
CA ILE A 433 14.18 -22.18 16.20
C ILE A 433 15.00 -22.82 17.34
N GLY A 434 15.98 -23.66 16.99
CA GLY A 434 16.86 -24.35 17.95
C GLY A 434 16.32 -25.69 18.46
N SER A 435 15.16 -26.15 17.94
CA SER A 435 14.59 -27.44 18.36
C SER A 435 13.97 -28.17 17.17
N PRO A 436 14.33 -29.44 16.93
CA PRO A 436 13.66 -30.26 15.93
C PRO A 436 12.23 -30.61 16.38
N GLY A 437 11.33 -30.73 15.40
CA GLY A 437 9.93 -31.09 15.67
C GLY A 437 9.75 -32.56 16.01
N LYS A 438 8.84 -32.83 16.96
CA LYS A 438 8.40 -34.19 17.29
C LYS A 438 7.50 -34.77 16.21
N SER A 439 7.57 -36.08 16.05
CA SER A 439 6.58 -36.84 15.32
C SER A 439 5.34 -37.05 16.19
N ASN A 440 4.19 -36.49 15.80
CA ASN A 440 2.94 -36.62 16.54
C ASN A 440 1.97 -37.63 15.90
N ALA A 441 2.44 -38.46 14.95
CA ALA A 441 1.59 -39.36 14.17
C ALA A 441 0.76 -40.32 15.06
N PHE A 442 1.36 -40.94 16.05
CA PHE A 442 0.66 -41.87 16.96
C PHE A 442 -0.38 -41.16 17.82
N SER A 443 -0.04 -39.98 18.36
CA SER A 443 -0.98 -39.19 19.17
C SER A 443 -2.17 -38.69 18.33
N ILE A 444 -1.92 -38.27 17.11
CA ILE A 444 -2.95 -37.86 16.16
C ILE A 444 -3.84 -39.06 15.81
N SER A 445 -3.25 -40.21 15.45
CA SER A 445 -3.99 -41.41 15.09
C SER A 445 -4.88 -41.92 16.24
N SER A 446 -4.38 -41.90 17.47
CA SER A 446 -5.16 -42.28 18.67
C SER A 446 -6.40 -41.41 18.83
N LYS A 447 -6.26 -40.08 18.71
CA LYS A 447 -7.38 -39.15 18.84
C LYS A 447 -8.38 -39.20 17.65
N LEU A 448 -7.91 -39.58 16.47
CA LEU A 448 -8.77 -39.82 15.31
C LEU A 448 -9.54 -41.13 15.38
N GLY A 449 -9.29 -41.94 16.44
CA GLY A 449 -10.07 -43.16 16.70
C GLY A 449 -9.42 -44.45 16.20
N VAL A 450 -8.13 -44.44 15.83
CA VAL A 450 -7.41 -45.69 15.56
C VAL A 450 -7.33 -46.52 16.85
N PRO A 451 -7.72 -47.82 16.85
CA PRO A 451 -7.68 -48.68 18.02
C PRO A 451 -6.30 -48.73 18.68
N GLN A 452 -6.26 -48.61 20.00
CA GLN A 452 -5.00 -48.55 20.76
C GLN A 452 -4.06 -49.74 20.48
N GLY A 453 -4.61 -50.95 20.31
CA GLY A 453 -3.81 -52.14 19.97
C GLY A 453 -3.06 -52.06 18.64
N ILE A 454 -3.60 -51.30 17.66
CA ILE A 454 -2.91 -51.05 16.37
C ILE A 454 -1.76 -50.06 16.61
N ILE A 455 -1.99 -49.02 17.44
CA ILE A 455 -1.00 -48.00 17.76
C ILE A 455 0.15 -48.62 18.57
N ASP A 456 -0.16 -49.44 19.57
CA ASP A 456 0.85 -50.13 20.39
C ASP A 456 1.70 -51.06 19.52
N ARG A 457 1.07 -51.79 18.60
CA ARG A 457 1.79 -52.61 17.64
C ARG A 457 2.69 -51.77 16.71
N ALA A 458 2.18 -50.66 16.19
CA ALA A 458 2.95 -49.75 15.33
C ALA A 458 4.16 -49.17 16.12
N MET A 459 3.97 -48.73 17.36
CA MET A 459 5.06 -48.28 18.23
C MET A 459 6.14 -49.37 18.42
N SER A 460 5.72 -50.63 18.57
CA SER A 460 6.67 -51.74 18.72
C SER A 460 7.50 -52.07 17.48
N LEU A 461 7.07 -51.60 16.31
CA LEU A 461 7.77 -51.78 15.03
C LEU A 461 8.76 -50.62 14.72
N VAL A 462 8.70 -49.51 15.44
CA VAL A 462 9.67 -48.43 15.32
C VAL A 462 11.00 -48.84 15.93
N SER A 463 12.11 -48.56 15.26
CA SER A 463 13.45 -48.91 15.71
C SER A 463 13.79 -48.27 17.06
N SER A 464 14.60 -48.97 17.87
CA SER A 464 15.02 -48.48 19.19
C SER A 464 15.85 -47.19 19.12
N GLU A 465 16.56 -46.95 18.04
CA GLU A 465 17.32 -45.70 17.79
C GLU A 465 16.39 -44.53 17.56
N ASN A 466 15.35 -44.70 16.76
CA ASN A 466 14.35 -43.69 16.51
C ASN A 466 13.55 -43.34 17.80
N GLN A 467 13.25 -44.34 18.63
CA GLN A 467 12.59 -44.11 19.93
C GLN A 467 13.44 -43.28 20.88
N ARG A 468 14.73 -43.60 20.98
CA ARG A 468 15.69 -42.85 21.83
C ARG A 468 15.84 -41.41 21.34
N PHE A 469 15.92 -41.20 20.05
CA PHE A 469 16.01 -39.85 19.47
C PHE A 469 14.76 -39.01 19.80
N GLU A 470 13.57 -39.56 19.61
CA GLU A 470 12.31 -38.87 19.92
C GLU A 470 12.19 -38.57 21.44
N GLU A 471 12.71 -39.45 22.34
CA GLU A 471 12.78 -39.17 23.76
C GLU A 471 13.74 -38.01 24.08
N VAL A 472 14.90 -37.93 23.45
CA VAL A 472 15.84 -36.81 23.62
C VAL A 472 15.20 -35.50 23.16
N VAL A 473 14.57 -35.49 21.98
CA VAL A 473 13.84 -34.31 21.44
C VAL A 473 12.72 -33.90 22.42
N ALA A 474 11.98 -34.87 22.96
CA ALA A 474 10.93 -34.62 23.97
C ALA A 474 11.46 -33.92 25.21
N ASN A 475 12.61 -34.36 25.71
CA ASN A 475 13.24 -33.80 26.92
C ASN A 475 13.79 -32.39 26.64
N LEU A 476 14.41 -32.15 25.45
CA LEU A 476 14.87 -30.83 25.01
C LEU A 476 13.71 -29.84 24.93
N GLU A 477 12.60 -30.23 24.33
CA GLU A 477 11.42 -29.37 24.21
C GLU A 477 10.83 -29.03 25.58
N LYS A 478 10.75 -30.01 26.49
CA LYS A 478 10.29 -29.75 27.85
C LYS A 478 11.20 -28.77 28.59
N ALA A 479 12.52 -28.99 28.52
CA ALA A 479 13.50 -28.11 29.15
C ALA A 479 13.41 -26.70 28.58
N ARG A 480 13.19 -26.57 27.27
CA ARG A 480 13.00 -25.28 26.59
C ARG A 480 11.74 -24.56 27.08
N ILE A 481 10.61 -25.25 27.16
CA ILE A 481 9.34 -24.68 27.66
C ILE A 481 9.52 -24.18 29.10
N ASP A 482 10.19 -24.96 29.93
CA ASP A 482 10.47 -24.58 31.31
C ASP A 482 11.34 -23.31 31.38
N LEU A 483 12.37 -23.23 30.52
CA LEU A 483 13.26 -22.07 30.43
C LEU A 483 12.52 -20.83 29.87
N GLU A 484 11.63 -20.98 28.88
CA GLU A 484 10.80 -19.90 28.35
C GLU A 484 9.84 -19.36 29.42
N ASN A 485 9.24 -20.25 30.23
CA ASN A 485 8.38 -19.85 31.34
C ASN A 485 9.16 -19.09 32.42
N GLN A 486 10.35 -19.57 32.77
CA GLN A 486 11.25 -18.88 33.71
C GLN A 486 11.66 -17.50 33.19
N ASN A 487 12.00 -17.37 31.91
CA ASN A 487 12.33 -16.07 31.28
C ASN A 487 11.15 -15.11 31.30
N LYS A 488 9.93 -15.56 31.04
CA LYS A 488 8.71 -14.75 31.16
C LYS A 488 8.50 -14.23 32.57
N GLU A 489 8.67 -15.12 33.57
CA GLU A 489 8.55 -14.77 34.97
C GLU A 489 9.64 -13.76 35.40
N LEU A 490 10.87 -13.99 34.95
CA LEU A 490 12.00 -13.11 35.23
C LEU A 490 11.81 -11.71 34.59
N THR A 491 11.27 -11.66 33.37
CA THR A 491 10.92 -10.40 32.70
C THR A 491 9.82 -9.66 33.44
N LYS A 492 8.80 -10.38 33.92
CA LYS A 492 7.72 -9.79 34.73
C LYS A 492 8.26 -9.20 36.01
N LEU A 493 9.10 -9.96 36.74
CA LEU A 493 9.73 -9.51 37.98
C LEU A 493 10.66 -8.31 37.77
N LYS A 494 11.41 -8.25 36.64
CA LYS A 494 12.24 -7.09 36.29
C LYS A 494 11.39 -5.83 36.03
N ASN A 495 10.27 -5.96 35.34
CA ASN A 495 9.36 -4.84 35.10
C ASN A 495 8.73 -4.34 36.41
N GLU A 496 8.26 -5.27 37.28
CA GLU A 496 7.74 -4.91 38.61
C GLU A 496 8.81 -4.24 39.49
N GLN A 497 10.05 -4.69 39.39
CA GLN A 497 11.18 -4.08 40.10
C GLN A 497 11.48 -2.66 39.57
N ALA A 498 11.48 -2.47 38.22
CA ALA A 498 11.69 -1.17 37.62
C ALA A 498 10.58 -0.17 37.99
N GLU A 499 9.31 -0.60 38.01
CA GLU A 499 8.19 0.23 38.46
C GLU A 499 8.34 0.65 39.93
N LYS A 500 8.69 -0.31 40.81
CA LYS A 500 8.92 -0.03 42.24
C LYS A 500 10.11 0.91 42.47
N THR A 501 11.18 0.74 41.68
CA THR A 501 12.36 1.62 41.76
C THR A 501 11.99 3.05 41.37
N ALA A 502 11.26 3.22 40.26
CA ALA A 502 10.78 4.52 39.82
C ALA A 502 9.81 5.19 40.83
N GLN A 503 8.96 4.39 41.52
CA GLN A 503 8.10 4.90 42.58
C GLN A 503 8.92 5.37 43.81
N LEU A 504 9.91 4.55 44.24
CA LEU A 504 10.79 4.91 45.36
C LEU A 504 11.64 6.16 45.07
N GLU A 505 12.16 6.31 43.83
CA GLU A 505 12.89 7.51 43.41
C GLU A 505 11.98 8.74 43.52
N LYS A 506 10.75 8.65 43.05
CA LYS A 506 9.79 9.74 43.14
C LYS A 506 9.42 10.10 44.59
N GLU A 507 9.19 9.10 45.46
CA GLU A 507 8.96 9.32 46.90
C GLU A 507 10.18 9.97 47.58
N LEU A 508 11.38 9.57 47.18
CA LEU A 508 12.63 10.11 47.70
C LEU A 508 12.81 11.59 47.31
N ASP A 509 12.48 11.93 46.09
CA ASP A 509 12.53 13.32 45.61
C ASP A 509 11.49 14.18 46.33
N GLU A 510 10.26 13.70 46.50
CA GLU A 510 9.23 14.41 47.27
C GLU A 510 9.62 14.61 48.75
N LEU A 511 10.30 13.60 49.35
CA LEU A 511 10.80 13.71 50.71
C LEU A 511 11.96 14.71 50.84
N ASN A 512 12.86 14.73 49.87
CA ASN A 512 13.95 15.68 49.82
C ASN A 512 13.45 17.12 49.62
N GLU A 513 12.45 17.34 48.78
CA GLU A 513 11.81 18.65 48.63
C GLU A 513 11.13 19.12 49.95
N LYS A 514 10.39 18.25 50.62
CA LYS A 514 9.78 18.55 51.92
C LYS A 514 10.84 18.88 52.97
N LYS A 515 11.92 18.09 53.01
CA LYS A 515 13.04 18.30 53.95
C LYS A 515 13.73 19.64 53.67
N ALA A 516 13.96 19.98 52.39
CA ALA A 516 14.55 21.27 52.01
C ALA A 516 13.62 22.43 52.41
N GLY A 517 12.32 22.30 52.18
CA GLY A 517 11.33 23.30 52.60
C GLY A 517 11.23 23.50 54.12
N GLU A 518 11.30 22.43 54.91
CA GLU A 518 11.30 22.53 56.38
C GLU A 518 12.63 23.13 56.93
N LEU A 519 13.76 22.76 56.34
CA LEU A 519 15.05 23.37 56.66
C LEU A 519 15.08 24.87 56.36
N GLU A 520 14.52 25.30 55.24
CA GLU A 520 14.47 26.73 54.91
C GLU A 520 13.52 27.50 55.84
N LYS A 521 12.35 26.93 56.20
CA LYS A 521 11.47 27.51 57.23
C LYS A 521 12.19 27.64 58.58
N ALA A 522 12.88 26.62 59.04
CA ALA A 522 13.65 26.65 60.26
C ALA A 522 14.77 27.71 60.25
N ARG A 523 15.46 27.86 59.09
CA ARG A 523 16.48 28.88 58.88
C ARG A 523 15.89 30.29 58.94
N VAL A 524 14.77 30.51 58.27
CA VAL A 524 14.07 31.81 58.32
C VAL A 524 13.60 32.13 59.75
N GLN A 525 13.08 31.17 60.50
CA GLN A 525 12.70 31.35 61.90
C GLN A 525 13.92 31.67 62.78
N ALA A 526 15.03 30.94 62.63
CA ALA A 526 16.25 31.22 63.37
C ALA A 526 16.80 32.63 63.09
N MET A 527 16.80 33.05 61.80
CA MET A 527 17.17 34.44 61.45
C MET A 527 16.27 35.48 62.11
N ARG A 528 14.94 35.27 62.11
CA ARG A 528 14.03 36.20 62.81
C ARG A 528 14.28 36.29 64.31
N ILE A 529 14.56 35.15 64.97
CA ILE A 529 14.90 35.14 66.40
C ILE A 529 16.21 35.90 66.65
N VAL A 530 17.24 35.68 65.85
CA VAL A 530 18.54 36.37 65.97
C VAL A 530 18.34 37.88 65.71
N GLU A 531 17.55 38.27 64.71
CA GLU A 531 17.29 39.67 64.42
C GLU A 531 16.46 40.37 65.52
N SER A 532 15.46 39.65 66.07
CA SER A 532 14.70 40.15 67.23
C SER A 532 15.58 40.28 68.50
N CYS A 533 16.45 39.34 68.79
CA CYS A 533 17.40 39.41 69.89
C CYS A 533 18.39 40.55 69.68
N ARG A 534 18.84 40.82 68.47
CA ARG A 534 19.73 41.94 68.16
C ARG A 534 19.02 43.27 68.34
N MET A 535 17.79 43.45 67.86
CA MET A 535 17.00 44.65 68.09
C MET A 535 16.75 44.88 69.58
N GLN A 536 16.42 43.85 70.36
CA GLN A 536 16.27 43.97 71.82
C GLN A 536 17.58 44.33 72.51
N SER A 537 18.70 43.78 72.07
CA SER A 537 20.03 44.16 72.56
C SER A 537 20.40 45.59 72.26
N ASP A 538 20.15 46.06 71.02
CA ASP A 538 20.41 47.46 70.64
C ASP A 538 19.46 48.41 71.38
N GLU A 539 18.20 48.04 71.64
CA GLU A 539 17.29 48.82 72.45
C GLU A 539 17.72 48.92 73.94
N LEU A 540 18.19 47.78 74.52
CA LEU A 540 18.76 47.79 75.88
C LEU A 540 20.09 48.61 75.97
N LEU A 541 20.90 48.55 74.95
CA LEU A 541 22.11 49.38 74.87
C LEU A 541 21.79 50.88 74.83
N SER A 542 20.79 51.23 74.00
CA SER A 542 20.32 52.63 73.93
C SER A 542 19.71 53.10 75.26
N GLN A 543 18.95 52.26 75.95
CA GLN A 543 18.44 52.59 77.32
C GLN A 543 19.56 52.71 78.35
N LEU A 544 20.67 51.96 78.26
CA LEU A 544 21.87 52.07 79.10
C LEU A 544 22.64 53.33 78.80
N GLU A 545 22.78 53.75 77.56
CA GLU A 545 23.43 55.01 77.15
C GLU A 545 22.63 56.20 77.65
N ASP A 546 21.28 56.21 77.58
CA ASP A 546 20.42 57.24 78.13
C ASP A 546 20.56 57.34 79.68
N LEU A 547 20.63 56.23 80.39
CA LEU A 547 20.86 56.18 81.82
C LEU A 547 22.26 56.68 82.21
N SER A 548 23.26 56.42 81.36
CA SER A 548 24.62 56.93 81.57
C SER A 548 24.73 58.49 81.41
N LEU A 549 23.95 59.04 80.48
CA LEU A 549 23.83 60.48 80.28
C LEU A 549 23.16 61.22 81.44
N ILE A 550 22.21 60.59 82.15
CA ILE A 550 21.51 61.16 83.31
C ILE A 550 22.47 61.26 84.51
N HIS A 551 23.44 60.37 84.65
CA HIS A 551 24.39 60.44 85.76
C HIS A 551 25.60 61.45 85.54
N ILE A 552 25.76 62.01 84.39
CA ILE A 552 26.87 62.97 84.08
C ILE A 552 26.39 64.43 84.31
N SER A 553 25.13 64.73 84.66
CA SER A 553 24.61 66.10 84.75
C SER A 553 24.46 66.70 86.18
N GLU A 554 25.03 66.14 87.22
CA GLU A 554 25.10 66.83 88.54
C GLU A 554 26.56 67.15 88.95
N PRO A 555 26.95 68.40 88.94
CA PRO A 555 28.21 68.86 89.56
C PRO A 555 28.00 69.10 91.04
N THR A 556 28.58 68.23 91.86
CA THR A 556 28.65 68.46 93.29
C THR A 556 29.61 69.64 93.55
N ARG A 557 29.02 70.82 93.99
CA ARG A 557 29.78 71.93 94.66
C ARG A 557 30.17 71.43 96.06
N LEU A 558 31.37 71.40 96.31
CA LEU A 558 31.93 71.40 97.67
C LEU A 558 32.52 72.81 97.93
N ASP A 559 31.81 73.53 98.81
CA ASP A 559 32.37 74.76 99.49
C ASP A 559 33.00 74.28 100.81
N VAL A 560 34.21 74.58 100.86
CA VAL A 560 35.14 75.10 101.90
C VAL A 560 34.65 75.07 103.36
N ILE A 561 35.33 74.46 104.27
CA ILE A 561 36.30 74.98 105.23
C ILE A 561 37.20 73.91 105.72
#